data_8b303a792fbaab21f29de722044c0953
#
_entry.id   8b303a792fbaab21f29de722044c0953
#
_cell.length_a   1.000
_cell.length_b   1.000
_cell.length_c   1.000
_cell.angle_alpha   90.00
_cell.angle_beta   90.00
_cell.angle_gamma   90.00
#
_symmetry.space_group_name_H-M   'P 1'
#
loop_
_entity.id
_entity.type
_entity.pdbx_description
1 polymer ?
#
loop_
_entity_poly.entity_id
_entity_poly.type
_entity_poly.pdbx_seq_one_letter_code
_entity_poly.pdbx_strand_id
1 'polypeptide(L)'
;METFAEYILNEKEISAKLEITYYLAKKRNIFFDKSVVFKTEIARIFLNYIPIEIDKNLILTACLLCNCQKLEISQDLEQIKSYAKRGAEYLFSIGFDKRFCKICEEVNRYSNSNPREKESDILELVDQFGGMLLDRPERIGLKPDEALVLLEYRNLKDKYNRYMQSYIDFIKELEKMQYDIAKAEVTPLEALVELYRNSEDEKKFITAVVYEFEPQIDELLEKKGGIQYAQNKKILAKENPNRPLFSEETTRKVMGHLLGNEEE
;
A
#
# COMPACT_ATOMS: atom_id res chain seq x y z
N MET A 1 25.16 -12.86 -3.94
CA MET A 1 24.30 -12.14 -4.93
C MET A 1 23.00 -11.83 -4.19
N GLU A 2 22.53 -10.59 -4.23
CA GLU A 2 21.29 -10.18 -3.56
C GLU A 2 20.10 -10.85 -4.24
N THR A 3 19.21 -11.47 -3.45
CA THR A 3 17.98 -12.06 -3.95
C THR A 3 16.96 -10.98 -4.30
N PHE A 4 15.96 -11.32 -5.11
CA PHE A 4 14.85 -10.39 -5.40
C PHE A 4 14.13 -9.92 -4.13
N ALA A 5 13.92 -10.83 -3.17
CA ALA A 5 13.29 -10.50 -1.89
C ALA A 5 14.12 -9.49 -1.09
N GLU A 6 15.45 -9.70 -1.00
CA GLU A 6 16.35 -8.74 -0.37
C GLU A 6 16.35 -7.40 -1.10
N TYR A 7 16.39 -7.40 -2.43
CA TYR A 7 16.39 -6.19 -3.24
C TYR A 7 15.16 -5.31 -2.96
N ILE A 8 13.94 -5.86 -3.00
CA ILE A 8 12.73 -5.07 -2.74
C ILE A 8 12.57 -4.68 -1.27
N LEU A 9 13.02 -5.53 -0.32
CA LEU A 9 12.96 -5.22 1.11
C LEU A 9 13.97 -4.15 1.52
N ASN A 10 15.16 -4.13 0.89
CA ASN A 10 16.20 -3.13 1.15
C ASN A 10 15.90 -1.77 0.51
N GLU A 11 15.12 -1.75 -0.57
CA GLU A 11 14.71 -0.49 -1.20
C GLU A 11 13.85 0.34 -0.22
N LYS A 12 14.17 1.62 -0.04
CA LYS A 12 13.47 2.54 0.85
C LYS A 12 12.60 3.53 0.11
N GLU A 13 12.89 3.77 -1.17
CA GLU A 13 12.13 4.68 -1.99
C GLU A 13 10.83 4.02 -2.46
N ILE A 14 9.69 4.60 -2.07
CA ILE A 14 8.39 4.02 -2.40
C ILE A 14 8.12 3.98 -3.92
N SER A 15 8.54 5.00 -4.65
CA SER A 15 8.42 5.04 -6.11
C SER A 15 9.19 3.89 -6.78
N ALA A 16 10.39 3.57 -6.26
CA ALA A 16 11.15 2.41 -6.72
C ALA A 16 10.44 1.08 -6.40
N LYS A 17 9.89 0.95 -5.19
CA LYS A 17 9.10 -0.25 -4.84
C LYS A 17 7.88 -0.43 -5.75
N LEU A 18 7.17 0.64 -6.08
CA LEU A 18 6.04 0.61 -7.00
C LEU A 18 6.46 0.11 -8.39
N GLU A 19 7.58 0.60 -8.92
CA GLU A 19 8.10 0.12 -10.20
C GLU A 19 8.54 -1.35 -10.14
N ILE A 20 9.28 -1.75 -9.09
CA ILE A 20 9.72 -3.13 -8.89
C ILE A 20 8.51 -4.06 -8.88
N THR A 21 7.47 -3.71 -8.11
CA THR A 21 6.25 -4.52 -8.03
C THR A 21 5.48 -4.55 -9.33
N TYR A 22 5.42 -3.42 -10.06
CA TYR A 22 4.81 -3.36 -11.38
C TYR A 22 5.50 -4.32 -12.37
N TYR A 23 6.83 -4.31 -12.44
CA TYR A 23 7.57 -5.21 -13.33
C TYR A 23 7.48 -6.68 -12.89
N LEU A 24 7.52 -6.94 -11.57
CA LEU A 24 7.28 -8.27 -11.03
C LEU A 24 5.91 -8.83 -11.47
N ALA A 25 4.88 -8.01 -11.38
CA ALA A 25 3.53 -8.40 -11.79
C ALA A 25 3.47 -8.73 -13.29
N LYS A 26 4.06 -7.91 -14.14
CA LYS A 26 4.11 -8.14 -15.59
C LYS A 26 4.94 -9.39 -15.94
N LYS A 27 6.06 -9.64 -15.26
CA LYS A 27 6.93 -10.78 -15.53
C LYS A 27 6.38 -12.11 -15.00
N ARG A 28 5.77 -12.10 -13.81
CA ARG A 28 5.33 -13.31 -13.09
C ARG A 28 3.82 -13.55 -13.16
N ASN A 29 3.09 -12.67 -13.84
CA ASN A 29 1.63 -12.73 -13.95
C ASN A 29 0.94 -12.83 -12.57
N ILE A 30 1.40 -12.02 -11.61
CA ILE A 30 0.78 -11.85 -10.30
C ILE A 30 -0.22 -10.70 -10.33
N PHE A 31 -1.20 -10.76 -9.45
CA PHE A 31 -2.18 -9.68 -9.31
C PHE A 31 -1.52 -8.40 -8.77
N PHE A 32 -1.60 -7.35 -9.54
CA PHE A 32 -1.20 -6.00 -9.17
C PHE A 32 -2.01 -5.00 -9.99
N ASP A 33 -2.81 -4.20 -9.33
CA ASP A 33 -3.64 -3.19 -9.96
C ASP A 33 -3.51 -1.83 -9.26
N LYS A 34 -4.24 -0.84 -9.75
CA LYS A 34 -4.27 0.49 -9.16
C LYS A 34 -4.66 0.50 -7.68
N SER A 35 -5.51 -0.45 -7.24
CA SER A 35 -5.95 -0.51 -5.84
C SER A 35 -4.82 -0.83 -4.88
N VAL A 36 -3.81 -1.57 -5.32
CA VAL A 36 -2.60 -1.85 -4.54
C VAL A 36 -1.80 -0.57 -4.32
N VAL A 37 -1.61 0.22 -5.38
CA VAL A 37 -0.94 1.53 -5.31
C VAL A 37 -1.70 2.49 -4.40
N PHE A 38 -3.03 2.59 -4.57
CA PHE A 38 -3.93 3.41 -3.76
C PHE A 38 -3.79 3.11 -2.26
N LYS A 39 -3.86 1.84 -1.88
CA LYS A 39 -3.73 1.40 -0.49
C LYS A 39 -2.34 1.64 0.06
N THR A 40 -1.31 1.40 -0.74
CA THR A 40 0.08 1.65 -0.33
C THR A 40 0.32 3.13 -0.06
N GLU A 41 -0.29 4.02 -0.83
CA GLU A 41 -0.19 5.47 -0.58
C GLU A 41 -0.89 5.86 0.73
N ILE A 42 -2.07 5.34 1.03
CA ILE A 42 -2.71 5.55 2.34
C ILE A 42 -1.81 5.04 3.48
N ALA A 43 -1.20 3.86 3.31
CA ALA A 43 -0.24 3.34 4.30
C ALA A 43 0.96 4.26 4.48
N ARG A 44 1.54 4.78 3.39
CA ARG A 44 2.68 5.71 3.41
C ARG A 44 2.37 6.95 4.24
N ILE A 45 1.23 7.58 3.95
CA ILE A 45 0.80 8.79 4.65
C ILE A 45 0.60 8.49 6.14
N PHE A 46 -0.13 7.42 6.47
CA PHE A 46 -0.39 7.02 7.85
C PHE A 46 0.90 6.74 8.62
N LEU A 47 1.83 5.97 8.04
CA LEU A 47 3.11 5.62 8.66
C LEU A 47 4.03 6.84 8.87
N ASN A 48 3.90 7.87 8.03
CA ASN A 48 4.63 9.12 8.22
C ASN A 48 3.97 10.02 9.27
N TYR A 49 2.64 9.96 9.40
CA TYR A 49 1.89 10.80 10.31
C TYR A 49 2.02 10.37 11.77
N ILE A 50 1.97 9.06 12.07
CA ILE A 50 1.97 8.55 13.43
C ILE A 50 3.36 8.13 13.93
N PRO A 51 3.70 8.43 15.20
CA PRO A 51 4.95 7.99 15.83
C PRO A 51 4.82 6.56 16.35
N ILE A 52 5.06 5.56 15.52
CA ILE A 52 5.06 4.14 15.93
C ILE A 52 6.43 3.49 15.70
N GLU A 53 6.84 2.68 16.68
CA GLU A 53 8.03 1.85 16.57
C GLU A 53 7.71 0.54 15.83
N ILE A 54 7.77 0.61 14.51
CA ILE A 54 7.46 -0.49 13.62
C ILE A 54 8.32 -0.37 12.35
N ASP A 55 8.60 -1.48 11.71
CA ASP A 55 9.29 -1.47 10.41
C ASP A 55 8.36 -0.97 9.31
N LYS A 56 8.41 0.36 9.07
CA LYS A 56 7.58 1.03 8.08
C LYS A 56 7.87 0.55 6.67
N ASN A 57 9.16 0.30 6.36
CA ASN A 57 9.58 -0.16 5.06
C ASN A 57 9.05 -1.57 4.74
N LEU A 58 9.04 -2.44 5.74
CA LEU A 58 8.47 -3.78 5.63
C LEU A 58 6.95 -3.73 5.41
N ILE A 59 6.22 -2.83 6.11
CA ILE A 59 4.78 -2.67 5.92
C ILE A 59 4.46 -2.22 4.49
N LEU A 60 5.18 -1.23 3.96
CA LEU A 60 4.96 -0.75 2.59
C LEU A 60 5.20 -1.85 1.56
N THR A 61 6.26 -2.65 1.76
CA THR A 61 6.51 -3.83 0.90
C THR A 61 5.38 -4.85 1.01
N ALA A 62 4.87 -5.09 2.24
CA ALA A 62 3.74 -5.98 2.44
C ALA A 62 2.44 -5.46 1.81
N CYS A 63 2.16 -4.14 1.87
CA CYS A 63 1.01 -3.53 1.18
C CYS A 63 1.04 -3.81 -0.33
N LEU A 64 2.23 -3.76 -0.95
CA LEU A 64 2.41 -4.02 -2.38
C LEU A 64 2.21 -5.49 -2.74
N LEU A 65 2.54 -6.42 -1.85
CA LEU A 65 2.66 -7.84 -2.19
C LEU A 65 1.61 -8.76 -1.55
N CYS A 66 0.93 -8.35 -0.46
CA CYS A 66 -0.01 -9.21 0.26
C CYS A 66 -1.20 -9.71 -0.59
N ASN A 67 -1.54 -8.99 -1.64
CA ASN A 67 -2.63 -9.34 -2.56
C ASN A 67 -2.14 -10.01 -3.87
N CYS A 68 -0.88 -10.43 -3.96
CA CYS A 68 -0.27 -10.93 -5.20
C CYS A 68 -0.97 -12.17 -5.82
N GLN A 69 -1.74 -12.90 -5.04
CA GLN A 69 -2.55 -14.05 -5.49
C GLN A 69 -4.07 -13.80 -5.40
N LYS A 70 -4.48 -12.54 -5.19
CA LYS A 70 -5.89 -12.18 -5.17
C LYS A 70 -6.45 -12.17 -6.59
N LEU A 71 -7.44 -12.98 -6.85
CA LEU A 71 -8.12 -13.02 -8.13
C LEU A 71 -9.15 -11.90 -8.23
N GLU A 72 -9.15 -11.17 -9.34
CA GLU A 72 -10.11 -10.07 -9.60
C GLU A 72 -11.57 -10.55 -9.61
N ILE A 73 -11.77 -11.80 -9.98
CA ILE A 73 -13.11 -12.36 -10.21
C ILE A 73 -13.22 -13.67 -9.43
N SER A 74 -13.27 -13.60 -8.11
CA SER A 74 -13.68 -14.76 -7.34
C SER A 74 -15.07 -14.49 -6.74
N GLN A 75 -16.08 -15.03 -7.36
CA GLN A 75 -17.42 -15.19 -6.76
C GLN A 75 -17.43 -16.28 -5.69
N ASP A 76 -16.33 -17.01 -5.54
CA ASP A 76 -16.17 -18.09 -4.59
C ASP A 76 -15.61 -17.56 -3.27
N LEU A 77 -16.45 -17.56 -2.24
CA LEU A 77 -16.12 -17.12 -0.89
C LEU A 77 -14.97 -17.91 -0.26
N GLU A 78 -14.76 -19.15 -0.64
CA GLU A 78 -13.64 -19.96 -0.12
C GLU A 78 -12.31 -19.53 -0.75
N GLN A 79 -12.31 -19.21 -2.02
CA GLN A 79 -11.13 -18.66 -2.69
C GLN A 79 -10.76 -17.30 -2.14
N ILE A 80 -11.75 -16.41 -1.85
CA ILE A 80 -11.53 -15.14 -1.19
C ILE A 80 -10.88 -15.34 0.19
N LYS A 81 -11.25 -16.36 0.94
CA LYS A 81 -10.64 -16.66 2.24
C LYS A 81 -9.19 -17.16 2.12
N SER A 82 -8.81 -17.76 1.02
CA SER A 82 -7.50 -18.42 0.85
C SER A 82 -6.44 -17.55 0.16
N TYR A 83 -6.80 -16.40 -0.45
CA TYR A 83 -5.86 -15.62 -1.26
C TYR A 83 -4.61 -15.17 -0.49
N ALA A 84 -4.79 -14.76 0.76
CA ALA A 84 -3.67 -14.28 1.59
C ALA A 84 -2.68 -15.41 1.90
N LYS A 85 -3.20 -16.61 2.22
CA LYS A 85 -2.37 -17.80 2.44
C LYS A 85 -1.62 -18.21 1.16
N ARG A 86 -2.30 -18.28 0.02
CA ARG A 86 -1.64 -18.58 -1.27
C ARG A 86 -0.61 -17.52 -1.64
N GLY A 87 -0.91 -16.25 -1.36
CA GLY A 87 0.04 -15.16 -1.55
C GLY A 87 1.30 -15.36 -0.70
N ALA A 88 1.15 -15.68 0.58
CA ALA A 88 2.26 -15.97 1.49
C ALA A 88 3.10 -17.17 1.03
N GLU A 89 2.46 -18.26 0.60
CA GLU A 89 3.13 -19.44 0.04
C GLU A 89 3.92 -19.08 -1.23
N TYR A 90 3.34 -18.28 -2.13
CA TYR A 90 4.03 -17.80 -3.31
C TYR A 90 5.23 -16.92 -2.96
N LEU A 91 5.06 -15.95 -2.06
CA LEU A 91 6.14 -15.07 -1.62
C LEU A 91 7.30 -15.88 -0.99
N PHE A 92 6.98 -16.88 -0.19
CA PHE A 92 7.98 -17.80 0.35
C PHE A 92 8.75 -18.53 -0.76
N SER A 93 8.06 -18.98 -1.81
CA SER A 93 8.68 -19.70 -2.94
C SER A 93 9.64 -18.83 -3.77
N ILE A 94 9.50 -17.49 -3.71
CA ILE A 94 10.39 -16.55 -4.41
C ILE A 94 11.42 -15.87 -3.47
N GLY A 95 11.59 -16.43 -2.26
CA GLY A 95 12.70 -16.11 -1.36
C GLY A 95 12.40 -15.15 -0.22
N PHE A 96 11.14 -14.76 0.04
CA PHE A 96 10.79 -14.00 1.23
C PHE A 96 10.88 -14.86 2.49
N ASP A 97 11.29 -14.26 3.60
CA ASP A 97 11.36 -14.96 4.88
C ASP A 97 9.97 -15.29 5.48
N LYS A 98 9.98 -16.21 6.45
CA LYS A 98 8.74 -16.69 7.08
C LYS A 98 7.97 -15.58 7.81
N ARG A 99 8.66 -14.60 8.40
CA ARG A 99 8.01 -13.52 9.14
C ARG A 99 7.27 -12.59 8.16
N PHE A 100 7.91 -12.21 7.06
CA PHE A 100 7.28 -11.41 6.01
C PHE A 100 6.04 -12.12 5.41
N CYS A 101 6.19 -13.41 5.09
CA CYS A 101 5.08 -14.22 4.57
C CYS A 101 3.91 -14.29 5.56
N LYS A 102 4.19 -14.47 6.87
CA LYS A 102 3.18 -14.44 7.92
C LYS A 102 2.46 -13.10 7.98
N ILE A 103 3.17 -11.97 7.90
CA ILE A 103 2.56 -10.63 7.87
C ILE A 103 1.59 -10.51 6.70
N CYS A 104 1.97 -10.96 5.51
CA CYS A 104 1.11 -10.94 4.33
C CYS A 104 -0.11 -11.86 4.47
N GLU A 105 0.05 -13.06 5.05
CA GLU A 105 -1.06 -13.98 5.31
C GLU A 105 -2.09 -13.38 6.28
N GLU A 106 -1.62 -12.63 7.27
CA GLU A 106 -2.45 -12.03 8.31
C GLU A 106 -3.21 -10.78 7.89
N VAL A 107 -3.03 -10.27 6.64
CA VAL A 107 -3.82 -9.13 6.13
C VAL A 107 -5.31 -9.41 6.15
N ASN A 108 -5.68 -10.65 6.07
CA ASN A 108 -7.06 -11.10 6.00
C ASN A 108 -7.63 -11.32 7.40
N ARG A 109 -8.82 -10.77 7.67
CA ARG A 109 -9.57 -10.98 8.93
C ARG A 109 -9.90 -12.45 9.21
N TYR A 110 -9.77 -13.32 8.23
CA TYR A 110 -9.97 -14.77 8.38
C TYR A 110 -8.73 -15.50 8.88
N SER A 111 -7.58 -14.82 8.97
CA SER A 111 -6.38 -15.38 9.58
C SER A 111 -6.57 -15.56 11.08
N ASN A 112 -6.35 -16.78 11.57
CA ASN A 112 -6.46 -17.14 12.98
C ASN A 112 -5.11 -17.21 13.69
N SER A 113 -4.05 -16.58 13.13
CA SER A 113 -2.74 -16.58 13.75
C SER A 113 -2.74 -15.90 15.13
N ASN A 114 -2.07 -16.53 16.09
CA ASN A 114 -1.92 -16.01 17.45
C ASN A 114 -0.55 -16.42 18.02
N PRO A 115 0.32 -15.49 18.41
CA PRO A 115 0.14 -14.04 18.35
C PRO A 115 0.21 -13.49 16.91
N ARG A 116 -0.51 -12.41 16.67
CA ARG A 116 -0.51 -11.68 15.40
C ARG A 116 0.65 -10.68 15.34
N GLU A 117 1.26 -10.52 14.17
CA GLU A 117 2.31 -9.53 13.94
C GLU A 117 1.73 -8.09 14.07
N LYS A 118 2.57 -7.16 14.56
CA LYS A 118 2.16 -5.74 14.70
C LYS A 118 1.87 -5.12 13.35
N GLU A 119 2.69 -5.42 12.37
CA GLU A 119 2.63 -4.94 11.00
C GLU A 119 1.32 -5.36 10.32
N SER A 120 0.86 -6.56 10.62
CA SER A 120 -0.39 -7.11 10.06
C SER A 120 -1.62 -6.31 10.47
N ASP A 121 -1.64 -5.73 11.67
CA ASP A 121 -2.75 -4.91 12.13
C ASP A 121 -2.89 -3.63 11.29
N ILE A 122 -1.78 -3.00 10.90
CA ILE A 122 -1.81 -1.84 10.00
C ILE A 122 -2.20 -2.25 8.59
N LEU A 123 -1.61 -3.34 8.09
CA LEU A 123 -1.89 -3.86 6.76
C LEU A 123 -3.38 -4.16 6.58
N GLU A 124 -4.01 -4.78 7.60
CA GLU A 124 -5.44 -5.06 7.60
C GLU A 124 -6.31 -3.80 7.54
N LEU A 125 -6.00 -2.77 8.35
CA LEU A 125 -6.74 -1.51 8.34
C LEU A 125 -6.69 -0.84 6.99
N VAL A 126 -5.49 -0.75 6.41
CA VAL A 126 -5.27 -0.12 5.10
C VAL A 126 -5.95 -0.91 3.98
N ASP A 127 -5.84 -2.24 3.98
CA ASP A 127 -6.48 -3.07 2.94
C ASP A 127 -8.00 -2.99 3.00
N GLN A 128 -8.57 -3.06 4.20
CA GLN A 128 -10.02 -2.96 4.39
C GLN A 128 -10.55 -1.57 4.05
N PHE A 129 -9.98 -0.53 4.66
CA PHE A 129 -10.43 0.85 4.46
C PHE A 129 -10.25 1.30 3.01
N GLY A 130 -9.05 1.16 2.46
CA GLY A 130 -8.78 1.52 1.07
C GLY A 130 -9.65 0.75 0.07
N GLY A 131 -9.91 -0.53 0.35
CA GLY A 131 -10.82 -1.34 -0.45
C GLY A 131 -12.29 -0.90 -0.36
N MET A 132 -12.72 -0.19 0.70
CA MET A 132 -14.07 0.35 0.82
C MET A 132 -14.28 1.65 0.05
N LEU A 133 -13.23 2.46 -0.12
CA LEU A 133 -13.29 3.73 -0.85
C LEU A 133 -13.37 3.55 -2.37
N LEU A 134 -12.97 2.38 -2.88
CA LEU A 134 -12.89 2.14 -4.31
C LEU A 134 -14.17 1.49 -4.85
N ASP A 135 -14.54 1.91 -6.07
CA ASP A 135 -15.61 1.30 -6.83
C ASP A 135 -15.28 -0.17 -7.14
N ARG A 136 -16.30 -1.00 -7.15
CA ARG A 136 -16.25 -2.40 -7.55
C ARG A 136 -17.41 -2.69 -8.48
N PRO A 137 -17.37 -3.77 -9.27
CA PRO A 137 -18.48 -4.14 -10.13
C PRO A 137 -19.84 -4.20 -9.42
N GLU A 138 -19.83 -4.61 -8.15
CA GLU A 138 -21.04 -4.81 -7.34
C GLU A 138 -21.44 -3.61 -6.49
N ARG A 139 -20.59 -2.55 -6.38
CA ARG A 139 -20.87 -1.39 -5.53
C ARG A 139 -20.04 -0.16 -5.87
N ILE A 140 -20.59 1.01 -5.62
CA ILE A 140 -19.87 2.28 -5.59
C ILE A 140 -19.00 2.35 -4.32
N GLY A 141 -17.84 2.98 -4.39
CA GLY A 141 -16.97 3.24 -3.25
C GLY A 141 -17.70 4.07 -2.18
N LEU A 142 -17.43 3.74 -0.92
CA LEU A 142 -17.98 4.49 0.22
C LEU A 142 -17.24 5.81 0.39
N LYS A 143 -17.91 6.78 0.99
CA LYS A 143 -17.25 7.99 1.50
C LYS A 143 -16.35 7.63 2.69
N PRO A 144 -15.31 8.43 2.98
CA PRO A 144 -14.38 8.12 4.07
C PRO A 144 -15.03 7.92 5.44
N ASP A 145 -16.02 8.73 5.80
CA ASP A 145 -16.77 8.62 7.06
C ASP A 145 -17.59 7.33 7.13
N GLU A 146 -18.29 6.97 6.06
CA GLU A 146 -19.04 5.71 5.96
C GLU A 146 -18.10 4.50 6.04
N ALA A 147 -16.95 4.58 5.37
CA ALA A 147 -15.94 3.55 5.41
C ALA A 147 -15.35 3.36 6.81
N LEU A 148 -15.12 4.46 7.56
CA LEU A 148 -14.67 4.39 8.96
C LEU A 148 -15.69 3.68 9.85
N VAL A 149 -16.97 4.04 9.77
CA VAL A 149 -18.03 3.39 10.56
C VAL A 149 -18.08 1.88 10.29
N LEU A 150 -17.96 1.49 9.02
CA LEU A 150 -17.95 0.08 8.66
C LEU A 150 -16.67 -0.64 9.11
N LEU A 151 -15.53 0.04 9.08
CA LEU A 151 -14.25 -0.48 9.55
C LEU A 151 -14.30 -0.74 11.06
N GLU A 152 -14.79 0.22 11.86
CA GLU A 152 -15.01 0.06 13.30
C GLU A 152 -15.92 -1.13 13.60
N TYR A 153 -17.06 -1.20 12.93
CA TYR A 153 -18.01 -2.29 13.13
C TYR A 153 -17.40 -3.68 12.85
N ARG A 154 -16.58 -3.79 11.83
CA ARG A 154 -15.89 -5.05 11.48
C ARG A 154 -14.86 -5.45 12.52
N ASN A 155 -14.11 -4.48 13.05
CA ASN A 155 -13.06 -4.74 14.04
C ASN A 155 -13.60 -5.02 15.43
N LEU A 156 -14.73 -4.42 15.83
CA LEU A 156 -15.37 -4.69 17.12
C LEU A 156 -15.88 -6.13 17.25
N LYS A 157 -16.22 -6.78 16.14
CA LYS A 157 -16.78 -8.16 16.19
C LYS A 157 -15.72 -9.24 16.35
N ASP A 158 -14.52 -9.05 15.79
CA ASP A 158 -13.60 -10.16 15.60
C ASP A 158 -12.32 -10.11 16.42
N LYS A 159 -11.73 -8.98 16.67
CA LYS A 159 -10.58 -8.72 17.57
C LYS A 159 -10.21 -7.24 17.52
N TYR A 160 -9.86 -6.70 18.65
CA TYR A 160 -9.38 -5.33 18.75
C TYR A 160 -8.05 -5.16 17.99
N ASN A 161 -8.07 -4.40 16.90
CA ASN A 161 -6.86 -4.00 16.18
C ASN A 161 -6.16 -2.89 16.99
N ARG A 162 -4.88 -3.09 17.32
CA ARG A 162 -4.12 -2.20 18.22
C ARG A 162 -3.90 -0.79 17.69
N TYR A 163 -4.04 -0.56 16.39
CA TYR A 163 -3.87 0.75 15.76
C TYR A 163 -5.19 1.40 15.32
N MET A 164 -6.32 0.78 15.62
CA MET A 164 -7.62 1.22 15.15
C MET A 164 -7.91 2.67 15.51
N GLN A 165 -7.72 3.05 16.78
CA GLN A 165 -7.99 4.42 17.22
C GLN A 165 -7.06 5.44 16.53
N SER A 166 -5.77 5.15 16.46
CA SER A 166 -4.81 6.02 15.77
C SER A 166 -5.13 6.17 14.28
N TYR A 167 -5.63 5.11 13.66
CA TYR A 167 -6.04 5.14 12.26
C TYR A 167 -7.30 5.99 12.05
N ILE A 168 -8.30 5.86 12.91
CA ILE A 168 -9.52 6.68 12.89
C ILE A 168 -9.18 8.16 13.06
N ASP A 169 -8.34 8.48 14.06
CA ASP A 169 -7.93 9.86 14.33
C ASP A 169 -7.17 10.45 13.14
N PHE A 170 -6.29 9.67 12.54
CA PHE A 170 -5.57 10.03 11.32
C PHE A 170 -6.52 10.34 10.14
N ILE A 171 -7.46 9.46 9.83
CA ILE A 171 -8.40 9.68 8.73
C ILE A 171 -9.26 10.92 8.99
N LYS A 172 -9.76 11.09 10.23
CA LYS A 172 -10.53 12.29 10.60
C LYS A 172 -9.71 13.59 10.45
N GLU A 173 -8.41 13.56 10.72
CA GLU A 173 -7.53 14.72 10.49
C GLU A 173 -7.28 14.96 9.01
N LEU A 174 -7.09 13.90 8.24
CA LEU A 174 -6.90 13.97 6.79
C LEU A 174 -8.12 14.57 6.09
N GLU A 175 -9.33 14.19 6.50
CA GLU A 175 -10.60 14.71 5.96
C GLU A 175 -10.89 16.19 6.32
N LYS A 176 -10.14 16.78 7.25
CA LYS A 176 -10.22 18.21 7.54
C LYS A 176 -9.28 19.07 6.68
N MET A 177 -8.43 18.45 5.89
CA MET A 177 -7.49 19.13 5.02
C MET A 177 -8.14 19.43 3.67
N GLN A 178 -7.75 20.55 3.08
CA GLN A 178 -8.13 20.92 1.73
C GLN A 178 -6.98 20.60 0.78
N TYR A 179 -7.28 19.85 -0.24
CA TYR A 179 -6.37 19.47 -1.30
C TYR A 179 -6.79 20.18 -2.60
N ASP A 180 -5.84 20.78 -3.29
CA ASP A 180 -6.11 21.65 -4.44
C ASP A 180 -6.02 20.83 -5.74
N ILE A 181 -7.17 20.47 -6.32
CA ILE A 181 -7.24 19.90 -7.67
C ILE A 181 -7.86 20.93 -8.61
N ALA A 182 -7.07 21.50 -9.50
CA ALA A 182 -7.54 22.36 -10.59
C ALA A 182 -8.61 23.38 -10.16
N LYS A 183 -8.50 23.95 -8.94
CA LYS A 183 -9.40 24.90 -8.28
C LYS A 183 -10.64 24.32 -7.57
N ALA A 184 -10.79 23.02 -7.46
CA ALA A 184 -11.78 22.41 -6.59
C ALA A 184 -11.14 22.05 -5.24
N GLU A 185 -11.73 22.55 -4.14
CA GLU A 185 -11.33 22.17 -2.79
C GLU A 185 -11.95 20.81 -2.47
N VAL A 186 -11.12 19.78 -2.43
CA VAL A 186 -11.51 18.40 -2.07
C VAL A 186 -10.65 17.91 -0.92
N THR A 187 -11.06 16.84 -0.24
CA THR A 187 -10.20 16.23 0.76
C THR A 187 -9.08 15.41 0.11
N PRO A 188 -7.95 15.16 0.79
CA PRO A 188 -6.88 14.33 0.24
C PRO A 188 -7.33 12.94 -0.22
N LEU A 189 -8.26 12.30 0.49
CA LEU A 189 -8.76 10.98 0.09
C LEU A 189 -9.67 11.06 -1.14
N GLU A 190 -10.51 12.10 -1.25
CA GLU A 190 -11.31 12.36 -2.46
C GLU A 190 -10.39 12.61 -3.66
N ALA A 191 -9.31 13.41 -3.48
CA ALA A 191 -8.32 13.63 -4.51
C ALA A 191 -7.65 12.34 -4.98
N LEU A 192 -7.25 11.47 -4.05
CA LEU A 192 -6.64 10.19 -4.39
C LEU A 192 -7.62 9.24 -5.11
N VAL A 193 -8.89 9.23 -4.70
CA VAL A 193 -9.97 8.47 -5.38
C VAL A 193 -10.19 9.01 -6.80
N GLU A 194 -10.17 10.32 -6.98
CA GLU A 194 -10.33 10.93 -8.29
C GLU A 194 -9.16 10.61 -9.24
N LEU A 195 -7.92 10.70 -8.74
CA LEU A 195 -6.74 10.26 -9.49
C LEU A 195 -6.83 8.78 -9.88
N TYR A 196 -7.31 7.94 -8.96
CA TYR A 196 -7.54 6.52 -9.23
C TYR A 196 -8.55 6.31 -10.36
N ARG A 197 -9.69 7.01 -10.34
CA ARG A 197 -10.74 6.90 -11.36
C ARG A 197 -10.26 7.38 -12.73
N ASN A 198 -9.53 8.49 -12.75
CA ASN A 198 -9.11 9.16 -13.98
C ASN A 198 -7.87 8.51 -14.65
N SER A 199 -7.12 7.68 -13.94
CA SER A 199 -5.97 6.98 -14.51
C SER A 199 -6.42 5.75 -15.29
N GLU A 200 -5.93 5.57 -16.51
CA GLU A 200 -6.31 4.45 -17.38
C GLU A 200 -5.71 3.11 -16.89
N ASP A 201 -4.46 3.14 -16.42
CA ASP A 201 -3.71 1.96 -16.01
C ASP A 201 -2.86 2.20 -14.76
N GLU A 202 -2.20 1.15 -14.27
CA GLU A 202 -1.37 1.20 -13.06
C GLU A 202 -0.18 2.15 -13.22
N LYS A 203 0.45 2.20 -14.41
CA LYS A 203 1.62 3.04 -14.67
C LYS A 203 1.25 4.51 -14.64
N LYS A 204 0.13 4.89 -15.27
CA LYS A 204 -0.40 6.26 -15.22
C LYS A 204 -0.78 6.66 -13.79
N PHE A 205 -1.39 5.74 -13.05
CA PHE A 205 -1.75 6.01 -11.66
C PHE A 205 -0.51 6.18 -10.77
N ILE A 206 0.50 5.31 -10.89
CA ILE A 206 1.78 5.46 -10.16
C ILE A 206 2.41 6.83 -10.46
N THR A 207 2.42 7.23 -11.74
CA THR A 207 2.97 8.52 -12.16
C THR A 207 2.22 9.68 -11.53
N ALA A 208 0.89 9.67 -11.54
CA ALA A 208 0.07 10.71 -10.93
C ALA A 208 0.26 10.76 -9.39
N VAL A 209 0.30 9.61 -8.72
CA VAL A 209 0.55 9.56 -7.28
C VAL A 209 1.91 10.18 -6.94
N VAL A 210 2.97 9.74 -7.60
CA VAL A 210 4.35 10.16 -7.25
C VAL A 210 4.64 11.62 -7.59
N TYR A 211 4.15 12.13 -8.72
CA TYR A 211 4.48 13.47 -9.19
C TYR A 211 3.44 14.55 -8.89
N GLU A 212 2.17 14.16 -8.69
CA GLU A 212 1.09 15.12 -8.45
C GLU A 212 0.60 15.05 -7.00
N PHE A 213 0.26 13.84 -6.51
CA PHE A 213 -0.37 13.68 -5.20
C PHE A 213 0.63 13.78 -4.03
N GLU A 214 1.71 12.98 -4.04
CA GLU A 214 2.67 12.93 -2.94
C GLU A 214 3.27 14.32 -2.58
N PRO A 215 3.70 15.17 -3.55
CA PRO A 215 4.26 16.48 -3.19
C PRO A 215 3.27 17.37 -2.45
N GLN A 216 2.01 17.41 -2.88
CA GLN A 216 0.99 18.25 -2.25
C GLN A 216 0.57 17.72 -0.89
N ILE A 217 0.30 16.42 -0.77
CA ILE A 217 -0.10 15.83 0.51
C ILE A 217 1.02 15.93 1.54
N ASP A 218 2.27 15.75 1.13
CA ASP A 218 3.41 15.88 2.01
C ASP A 218 3.56 17.30 2.54
N GLU A 219 3.36 18.32 1.69
CA GLU A 219 3.36 19.72 2.10
C GLU A 219 2.22 20.05 3.08
N LEU A 220 1.01 19.54 2.81
CA LEU A 220 -0.14 19.74 3.70
C LEU A 220 0.09 19.11 5.07
N LEU A 221 0.63 17.90 5.10
CA LEU A 221 0.90 17.18 6.34
C LEU A 221 2.07 17.77 7.12
N GLU A 222 3.10 18.29 6.46
CA GLU A 222 4.19 19.01 7.12
C GLU A 222 3.69 20.28 7.81
N LYS A 223 2.84 21.04 7.15
CA LYS A 223 2.23 22.25 7.73
C LYS A 223 1.37 21.92 8.95
N LYS A 224 0.62 20.82 8.91
CA LYS A 224 -0.32 20.40 9.96
C LYS A 224 0.36 19.56 11.05
N GLY A 225 1.16 18.57 10.67
CA GLY A 225 1.79 17.63 11.58
C GLY A 225 3.05 18.15 12.26
N GLY A 226 3.61 19.28 11.78
CA GLY A 226 4.77 19.91 12.36
C GLY A 226 6.00 19.01 12.42
N ILE A 227 6.77 19.15 13.51
CA ILE A 227 8.05 18.45 13.70
C ILE A 227 7.88 16.92 13.69
N GLN A 228 6.79 16.41 14.24
CA GLN A 228 6.55 14.97 14.33
C GLN A 228 6.39 14.32 12.95
N TYR A 229 5.61 14.94 12.07
CA TYR A 229 5.45 14.47 10.70
C TYR A 229 6.78 14.53 9.93
N ALA A 230 7.50 15.64 10.02
CA ALA A 230 8.79 15.82 9.36
C ALA A 230 9.84 14.77 9.81
N GLN A 231 9.84 14.40 11.10
CA GLN A 231 10.71 13.34 11.62
C GLN A 231 10.31 11.97 11.08
N ASN A 232 9.03 11.66 11.06
CA ASN A 232 8.52 10.39 10.53
C ASN A 232 8.78 10.26 9.02
N LYS A 233 8.62 11.36 8.27
CA LYS A 233 8.89 11.41 6.83
C LYS A 233 10.34 11.09 6.49
N LYS A 234 11.30 11.51 7.31
CA LYS A 234 12.72 11.20 7.11
C LYS A 234 13.02 9.69 7.07
N ILE A 235 12.19 8.86 7.71
CA ILE A 235 12.35 7.41 7.72
C ILE A 235 11.99 6.79 6.37
N LEU A 236 11.07 7.43 5.64
CA LEU A 236 10.59 7.01 4.32
C LEU A 236 10.97 8.01 3.22
N ALA A 237 12.00 8.85 3.45
CA ALA A 237 12.41 9.87 2.51
C ALA A 237 12.90 9.25 1.20
N LYS A 238 12.61 9.94 0.11
CA LYS A 238 13.16 9.61 -1.21
C LYS A 238 14.65 9.93 -1.23
N GLU A 239 15.47 8.98 -1.70
CA GLU A 239 16.90 9.20 -1.89
C GLU A 239 17.17 10.16 -3.07
N ASN A 240 16.33 10.10 -4.09
CA ASN A 240 16.40 10.98 -5.26
C ASN A 240 14.98 11.44 -5.66
N PRO A 241 14.53 12.63 -5.22
CA PRO A 241 13.19 13.14 -5.52
C PRO A 241 12.95 13.41 -7.02
N ASN A 242 14.01 13.53 -7.82
CA ASN A 242 13.94 13.76 -9.26
C ASN A 242 14.16 12.48 -10.08
N ARG A 243 14.14 11.33 -9.44
CA ARG A 243 14.31 10.05 -10.13
C ARG A 243 13.17 9.84 -11.13
N PRO A 244 13.47 9.66 -12.43
CA PRO A 244 12.43 9.41 -13.41
C PRO A 244 11.82 8.02 -13.22
N LEU A 245 10.48 7.95 -13.21
CA LEU A 245 9.76 6.69 -13.18
C LEU A 245 9.83 6.00 -14.55
N PHE A 246 9.88 4.66 -14.52
CA PHE A 246 9.83 3.81 -15.71
C PHE A 246 10.89 4.15 -16.79
N SER A 247 12.03 4.72 -16.37
CA SER A 247 13.15 4.97 -17.29
C SER A 247 13.77 3.65 -17.78
N GLU A 248 14.47 3.69 -18.91
CA GLU A 248 15.19 2.52 -19.44
C GLU A 248 16.22 1.99 -18.46
N GLU A 249 16.91 2.86 -17.74
CA GLU A 249 17.89 2.50 -16.72
C GLU A 249 17.23 1.75 -15.56
N THR A 250 16.13 2.31 -15.02
CA THR A 250 15.34 1.66 -13.95
C THR A 250 14.81 0.32 -14.41
N THR A 251 14.21 0.26 -15.61
CA THR A 251 13.68 -0.97 -16.18
C THR A 251 14.77 -2.03 -16.28
N ARG A 252 15.95 -1.70 -16.79
CA ARG A 252 17.09 -2.63 -16.93
C ARG A 252 17.54 -3.15 -15.56
N LYS A 253 17.68 -2.28 -14.57
CA LYS A 253 18.08 -2.65 -13.20
C LYS A 253 17.07 -3.63 -12.58
N VAL A 254 15.78 -3.28 -12.59
CA VAL A 254 14.72 -4.11 -12.02
C VAL A 254 14.62 -5.46 -12.74
N MET A 255 14.65 -5.43 -14.07
CA MET A 255 14.57 -6.67 -14.86
C MET A 255 15.80 -7.57 -14.65
N GLY A 256 17.00 -7.01 -14.46
CA GLY A 256 18.19 -7.77 -14.09
C GLY A 256 18.00 -8.54 -12.77
N HIS A 257 17.41 -7.93 -11.76
CA HIS A 257 17.12 -8.62 -10.51
C HIS A 257 16.00 -9.67 -10.62
N LEU A 258 15.03 -9.45 -11.50
CA LEU A 258 13.90 -10.39 -11.71
C LEU A 258 14.30 -11.63 -12.53
N LEU A 259 15.21 -11.46 -13.49
CA LEU A 259 15.63 -12.54 -14.37
C LEU A 259 16.71 -13.42 -13.72
N GLY A 260 17.41 -12.91 -12.68
CA GLY A 260 18.71 -13.43 -12.33
C GLY A 260 19.67 -13.19 -13.51
N ASN A 261 20.95 -13.22 -13.32
CA ASN A 261 21.87 -13.16 -14.47
C ASN A 261 21.73 -14.46 -15.32
N GLU A 262 20.70 -14.53 -16.16
CA GLU A 262 20.57 -15.57 -17.19
C GLU A 262 21.48 -15.28 -18.40
N GLU A 263 22.45 -14.38 -18.23
CA GLU A 263 23.53 -14.17 -19.20
C GLU A 263 24.88 -14.50 -18.54
N GLU A 264 25.21 -15.79 -18.46
CA GLU A 264 26.57 -16.35 -18.58
C GLU A 264 26.53 -17.61 -19.44
#